data_0875255aa9affc70a3401fa6bb0a9593
#
_entry.id   0875255aa9affc70a3401fa6bb0a9593
#
_cell.length_a   1.000
_cell.length_b   1.000
_cell.length_c   1.000
_cell.angle_alpha   90.00
_cell.angle_beta   90.00
_cell.angle_gamma   90.00
#
_symmetry.space_group_name_H-M   'P 1'
#
loop_
_entity.id
_entity.type
_entity.pdbx_description
1 polymer ?
#
loop_
_entity_poly.entity_id
_entity_poly.type
_entity_poly.pdbx_seq_one_letter_code
_entity_poly.pdbx_strand_id
1 'polypeptide(L)'
;VSALFALIGFGVFAARRLLTYLHLFQQEEYDGRRFLAWLVAERAWDRRLSLVLAAIFLAQLLMRRAGLPPGSFAWLAGAAFLVTAAIERDPHTTAKKPLVMTTRARRIFALALALMFAIGLVAALSSEFVVAWIVAAQLVPVALAAANLLLAPFEARVQRRYWREARAVLERVDPTVIAVTGSYGKTSVKHILGHVLETAGPTLITPGSVNTAMGIARVIRERLGAHHRYFVVEMGAYGEGSIRRLCALTPPRIGIISAIGKAHYERFKSLDAVAHAKFELAEAVRDNGGTVIVAADVLQFAWPREFVERHRDIVVTVGAGDTSALVIGSLRQEADGIVAEVVWRGIGYELRAPLFGLHQGGNIALAFAAACSLGLTPEDVVAALKSTPQIAHRLEVKRQGDGTTLIDDAYNSNPVGFASALGLLDTL
;
A
#
# COMPACT_ATOMS: atom_id res chain seq x y z
N VAL A 1 41.28 24.49 0.04
CA VAL A 1 40.55 24.32 1.30
C VAL A 1 39.08 24.78 1.16
N SER A 2 38.82 25.98 0.63
CA SER A 2 37.45 26.54 0.49
C SER A 2 36.56 25.71 -0.44
N ALA A 3 37.05 25.24 -1.60
CA ALA A 3 36.28 24.38 -2.49
C ALA A 3 35.95 23.01 -1.87
N LEU A 4 36.89 22.47 -1.07
CA LEU A 4 36.64 21.22 -0.32
C LEU A 4 35.53 21.42 0.74
N PHE A 5 35.53 22.56 1.43
CA PHE A 5 34.47 22.88 2.40
C PHE A 5 33.10 23.01 1.71
N ALA A 6 33.03 23.68 0.56
CA ALA A 6 31.82 23.75 -0.24
C ALA A 6 31.35 22.35 -0.70
N LEU A 7 32.26 21.48 -1.12
CA LEU A 7 31.96 20.10 -1.53
C LEU A 7 31.43 19.26 -0.35
N ILE A 8 32.04 19.38 0.82
CA ILE A 8 31.55 18.72 2.05
C ILE A 8 30.15 19.22 2.43
N GLY A 9 29.96 20.54 2.45
CA GLY A 9 28.67 21.15 2.75
C GLY A 9 27.58 20.69 1.78
N PHE A 10 27.89 20.68 0.48
CA PHE A 10 27.00 20.16 -0.54
C PHE A 10 26.70 18.66 -0.37
N GLY A 11 27.70 17.85 -0.04
CA GLY A 11 27.49 16.41 0.21
C GLY A 11 26.51 16.16 1.35
N VAL A 12 26.62 16.90 2.46
CA VAL A 12 25.69 16.83 3.59
C VAL A 12 24.29 17.28 3.18
N PHE A 13 24.19 18.42 2.47
CA PHE A 13 22.92 18.91 1.92
C PHE A 13 22.27 17.88 0.99
N ALA A 14 23.01 17.37 0.00
CA ALA A 14 22.50 16.40 -0.96
C ALA A 14 22.03 15.12 -0.27
N ALA A 15 22.77 14.61 0.73
CA ALA A 15 22.36 13.43 1.49
C ALA A 15 21.03 13.63 2.22
N ARG A 16 20.87 14.76 2.93
CA ARG A 16 19.62 15.09 3.65
C ARG A 16 18.45 15.29 2.68
N ARG A 17 18.67 16.04 1.61
CA ARG A 17 17.65 16.35 0.62
C ARG A 17 17.23 15.11 -0.18
N LEU A 18 18.17 14.20 -0.49
CA LEU A 18 17.88 12.92 -1.11
C LEU A 18 16.96 12.05 -0.22
N LEU A 19 17.10 12.07 1.11
CA LEU A 19 16.21 11.33 2.01
C LEU A 19 14.78 11.88 1.93
N THR A 20 14.61 13.18 1.90
CA THR A 20 13.30 13.83 1.75
C THR A 20 12.63 13.44 0.42
N TYR A 21 13.37 13.53 -0.69
CA TYR A 21 12.84 13.13 -2.00
C TYR A 21 12.65 11.63 -2.12
N LEU A 22 13.50 10.81 -1.51
CA LEU A 22 13.35 9.34 -1.50
C LEU A 22 12.09 8.90 -0.76
N HIS A 23 11.74 9.61 0.33
CA HIS A 23 10.49 9.37 1.04
C HIS A 23 9.26 9.58 0.13
N LEU A 24 9.20 10.72 -0.56
CA LEU A 24 8.15 11.00 -1.54
C LEU A 24 8.16 9.99 -2.70
N PHE A 25 9.34 9.67 -3.20
CA PHE A 25 9.53 8.70 -4.27
C PHE A 25 9.09 7.29 -3.88
N GLN A 26 9.25 6.92 -2.60
CA GLN A 26 8.74 5.67 -2.04
C GLN A 26 7.21 5.67 -1.95
N GLN A 27 6.59 6.80 -1.63
CA GLN A 27 5.13 6.95 -1.63
C GLN A 27 4.55 6.83 -3.04
N GLU A 28 5.26 7.31 -4.07
CA GLU A 28 4.93 7.16 -5.49
C GLU A 28 5.39 5.80 -6.08
N GLU A 29 5.69 4.81 -5.23
CA GLU A 29 6.07 3.44 -5.62
C GLU A 29 7.31 3.37 -6.53
N TYR A 30 8.19 4.36 -6.44
CA TYR A 30 9.38 4.53 -7.29
C TYR A 30 9.05 4.77 -8.78
N ASP A 31 7.88 5.34 -9.09
CA ASP A 31 7.52 5.79 -10.43
C ASP A 31 8.20 7.12 -10.75
N GLY A 32 9.25 7.07 -11.58
CA GLY A 32 10.02 8.26 -11.92
C GLY A 32 9.21 9.32 -12.71
N ARG A 33 8.22 8.90 -13.51
CA ARG A 33 7.39 9.86 -14.28
C ARG A 33 6.44 10.62 -13.36
N ARG A 34 5.78 9.92 -12.44
CA ARG A 34 4.90 10.55 -11.44
C ARG A 34 5.66 11.47 -10.52
N PHE A 35 6.82 11.01 -10.03
CA PHE A 35 7.68 11.82 -9.17
C PHE A 35 8.13 13.11 -9.85
N LEU A 36 8.58 13.06 -11.11
CA LEU A 36 8.99 14.25 -11.86
C LEU A 36 7.79 15.16 -12.18
N ALA A 37 6.62 14.58 -12.52
CA ALA A 37 5.39 15.34 -12.72
C ALA A 37 4.97 16.08 -11.43
N TRP A 38 5.02 15.41 -10.29
CA TRP A 38 4.78 16.01 -8.97
C TRP A 38 5.78 17.14 -8.67
N LEU A 39 7.07 16.91 -8.92
CA LEU A 39 8.13 17.91 -8.70
C LEU A 39 7.85 19.22 -9.46
N VAL A 40 7.35 19.10 -10.69
CA VAL A 40 7.00 20.26 -11.53
C VAL A 40 5.70 20.90 -11.06
N ALA A 41 4.65 20.10 -10.79
CA ALA A 41 3.33 20.60 -10.40
C ALA A 41 3.39 21.37 -9.06
N GLU A 42 4.04 20.80 -8.07
CA GLU A 42 4.21 21.41 -6.74
C GLU A 42 5.35 22.42 -6.70
N ARG A 43 6.05 22.61 -7.81
CA ARG A 43 7.24 23.49 -7.88
C ARG A 43 8.21 23.23 -6.74
N ALA A 44 8.43 21.96 -6.42
CA ALA A 44 9.18 21.48 -5.24
C ALA A 44 10.72 21.58 -5.41
N TRP A 45 11.17 22.64 -6.08
CA TRP A 45 12.58 22.97 -6.29
C TRP A 45 13.15 23.77 -5.10
N ASP A 46 14.46 23.69 -4.90
CA ASP A 46 15.14 24.40 -3.81
C ASP A 46 15.29 25.92 -4.06
N ARG A 47 14.16 26.64 -4.12
CA ARG A 47 14.12 28.08 -4.42
C ARG A 47 14.87 28.92 -3.41
N ARG A 48 14.69 28.63 -2.09
CA ARG A 48 15.33 29.41 -1.01
C ARG A 48 16.85 29.30 -1.09
N LEU A 49 17.36 28.08 -1.22
CA LEU A 49 18.80 27.85 -1.38
C LEU A 49 19.33 28.50 -2.65
N SER A 50 18.62 28.38 -3.79
CA SER A 50 19.00 29.01 -5.04
C SER A 50 19.08 30.53 -4.95
N LEU A 51 18.14 31.16 -4.24
CA LEU A 51 18.19 32.61 -3.97
C LEU A 51 19.39 33.01 -3.12
N VAL A 52 19.72 32.24 -2.09
CA VAL A 52 20.92 32.47 -1.27
C VAL A 52 22.19 32.33 -2.10
N LEU A 53 22.32 31.26 -2.89
CA LEU A 53 23.46 31.06 -3.77
C LEU A 53 23.56 32.14 -4.87
N ALA A 54 22.43 32.58 -5.41
CA ALA A 54 22.38 33.69 -6.37
C ALA A 54 22.82 35.02 -5.74
N ALA A 55 22.43 35.30 -4.49
CA ALA A 55 22.89 36.46 -3.74
C ALA A 55 24.42 36.40 -3.48
N ILE A 56 24.93 35.22 -3.13
CA ILE A 56 26.39 34.97 -3.01
C ILE A 56 27.08 35.24 -4.37
N PHE A 57 26.49 34.75 -5.48
CA PHE A 57 27.03 35.00 -6.83
C PHE A 57 27.07 36.47 -7.18
N LEU A 58 25.98 37.20 -6.93
CA LEU A 58 25.94 38.65 -7.20
C LEU A 58 26.98 39.38 -6.34
N ALA A 59 27.09 39.05 -5.04
CA ALA A 59 28.14 39.60 -4.18
C ALA A 59 29.55 39.28 -4.71
N GLN A 60 29.79 38.05 -5.18
CA GLN A 60 31.03 37.68 -5.82
C GLN A 60 31.36 38.54 -7.05
N LEU A 61 30.37 38.80 -7.91
CA LEU A 61 30.52 39.62 -9.08
C LEU A 61 30.90 41.06 -8.73
N LEU A 62 30.24 41.63 -7.73
CA LEU A 62 30.54 43.00 -7.23
C LEU A 62 31.94 43.07 -6.61
N MET A 63 32.35 42.09 -5.82
CA MET A 63 33.67 42.02 -5.20
C MET A 63 34.80 41.83 -6.19
N ARG A 64 34.61 41.00 -7.22
CA ARG A 64 35.57 40.89 -8.34
C ARG A 64 35.84 42.24 -9.02
N ARG A 65 34.76 43.05 -9.21
CA ARG A 65 34.91 44.43 -9.73
C ARG A 65 35.67 45.33 -8.80
N ALA A 66 35.62 45.06 -7.49
CA ALA A 66 36.33 45.80 -6.45
C ALA A 66 37.79 45.26 -6.19
N GLY A 67 38.25 44.26 -6.94
CA GLY A 67 39.61 43.71 -6.80
C GLY A 67 39.82 42.76 -5.59
N LEU A 68 38.73 42.27 -4.96
CA LEU A 68 38.82 41.37 -3.82
C LEU A 68 38.88 39.88 -4.21
N PRO A 69 39.63 39.02 -3.45
CA PRO A 69 39.84 37.63 -3.82
C PRO A 69 38.56 36.77 -3.73
N PRO A 70 38.30 35.90 -4.72
CA PRO A 70 37.05 35.08 -4.79
C PRO A 70 36.97 33.92 -3.78
N GLY A 71 38.04 33.60 -3.07
CA GLY A 71 38.11 32.43 -2.18
C GLY A 71 37.14 32.41 -0.97
N SER A 72 36.69 33.57 -0.53
CA SER A 72 35.71 33.72 0.61
C SER A 72 34.32 33.22 0.25
N PHE A 73 33.91 33.19 -1.00
CA PHE A 73 32.57 32.80 -1.44
C PHE A 73 32.31 31.29 -1.38
N ALA A 74 33.35 30.46 -1.54
CA ALA A 74 33.21 29.02 -1.35
C ALA A 74 32.86 28.63 0.09
N TRP A 75 33.37 29.38 1.07
CA TRP A 75 33.00 29.22 2.46
C TRP A 75 31.53 29.57 2.70
N LEU A 76 31.03 30.66 2.12
CA LEU A 76 29.61 31.07 2.23
C LEU A 76 28.69 30.05 1.57
N ALA A 77 29.04 29.52 0.41
CA ALA A 77 28.26 28.45 -0.25
C ALA A 77 28.24 27.18 0.59
N GLY A 78 29.39 26.74 1.11
CA GLY A 78 29.46 25.59 2.02
C GLY A 78 28.62 25.78 3.29
N ALA A 79 28.70 26.96 3.91
CA ALA A 79 27.89 27.29 5.06
C ALA A 79 26.36 27.30 4.73
N ALA A 80 25.96 27.86 3.59
CA ALA A 80 24.58 27.85 3.11
C ALA A 80 24.03 26.41 2.95
N PHE A 81 24.83 25.51 2.38
CA PHE A 81 24.49 24.10 2.28
C PHE A 81 24.31 23.44 3.65
N LEU A 82 25.23 23.65 4.58
CA LEU A 82 25.18 23.07 5.94
C LEU A 82 23.98 23.59 6.72
N VAL A 83 23.70 24.90 6.67
CA VAL A 83 22.52 25.49 7.32
C VAL A 83 21.23 24.90 6.74
N THR A 84 21.14 24.81 5.40
CA THR A 84 19.95 24.23 4.75
C THR A 84 19.77 22.76 5.16
N ALA A 85 20.86 21.99 5.22
CA ALA A 85 20.82 20.59 5.66
C ALA A 85 20.41 20.46 7.15
N ALA A 86 20.81 21.39 8.02
CA ALA A 86 20.49 21.36 9.44
C ALA A 86 19.01 21.64 9.73
N ILE A 87 18.36 22.50 8.93
CA ILE A 87 16.93 22.82 9.08
C ILE A 87 16.00 21.84 8.36
N GLU A 88 16.55 20.92 7.54
CA GLU A 88 15.79 19.91 6.85
C GLU A 88 15.16 18.91 7.83
N ARG A 89 13.86 18.69 7.72
CA ARG A 89 13.14 17.73 8.58
C ARG A 89 13.54 16.30 8.25
N ASP A 90 13.65 15.47 9.29
CA ASP A 90 13.97 14.05 9.10
C ASP A 90 12.70 13.25 8.73
N PRO A 91 12.61 12.67 7.52
CA PRO A 91 11.45 11.90 7.10
C PRO A 91 11.28 10.55 7.85
N HIS A 92 12.28 10.14 8.64
CA HIS A 92 12.16 8.94 9.49
C HIS A 92 11.30 9.19 10.73
N THR A 93 11.25 10.41 11.24
CA THR A 93 10.60 10.72 12.52
C THR A 93 9.40 11.63 12.38
N THR A 94 9.37 12.52 11.40
CA THR A 94 8.35 13.58 11.30
C THR A 94 7.20 13.25 10.36
N ALA A 95 7.33 12.22 9.55
CA ALA A 95 6.31 11.87 8.57
C ALA A 95 5.24 10.92 9.15
N LYS A 96 3.97 11.11 8.80
CA LYS A 96 2.85 10.22 9.18
C LYS A 96 3.10 8.75 8.76
N LYS A 97 3.76 8.55 7.62
CA LYS A 97 4.31 7.25 7.20
C LYS A 97 5.82 7.42 7.06
N PRO A 98 6.63 6.97 8.02
CA PRO A 98 8.08 7.16 7.99
C PRO A 98 8.75 6.55 6.76
N LEU A 99 9.88 7.12 6.35
CA LEU A 99 10.73 6.53 5.31
C LEU A 99 11.27 5.17 5.79
N VAL A 100 11.05 4.13 4.99
CA VAL A 100 11.58 2.80 5.25
C VAL A 100 12.77 2.53 4.33
N MET A 101 13.98 2.41 4.89
CA MET A 101 15.20 2.12 4.14
C MET A 101 15.26 0.64 3.71
N THR A 102 14.41 0.26 2.76
CA THR A 102 14.44 -1.06 2.13
C THR A 102 15.77 -1.26 1.37
N THR A 103 16.11 -2.49 1.02
CA THR A 103 17.32 -2.79 0.21
C THR A 103 17.32 -2.03 -1.13
N ARG A 104 16.14 -1.89 -1.77
CA ARG A 104 15.98 -1.07 -2.99
C ARG A 104 16.22 0.41 -2.70
N ALA A 105 15.61 0.95 -1.64
CA ALA A 105 15.78 2.34 -1.24
C ALA A 105 17.25 2.68 -0.97
N ARG A 106 17.97 1.78 -0.28
CA ARG A 106 19.42 1.95 0.00
C ARG A 106 20.24 1.99 -1.29
N ARG A 107 19.98 1.12 -2.27
CA ARG A 107 20.69 1.12 -3.56
C ARG A 107 20.44 2.39 -4.35
N ILE A 108 19.16 2.82 -4.44
CA ILE A 108 18.80 4.07 -5.13
C ILE A 108 19.47 5.26 -4.44
N PHE A 109 19.43 5.33 -3.12
CA PHE A 109 20.06 6.40 -2.34
C PHE A 109 21.56 6.43 -2.54
N ALA A 110 22.25 5.29 -2.43
CA ALA A 110 23.70 5.21 -2.60
C ALA A 110 24.15 5.64 -4.01
N LEU A 111 23.44 5.19 -5.05
CA LEU A 111 23.78 5.59 -6.43
C LEU A 111 23.46 7.08 -6.66
N ALA A 112 22.33 7.58 -6.19
CA ALA A 112 21.99 9.01 -6.29
C ALA A 112 23.01 9.88 -5.57
N LEU A 113 23.46 9.48 -4.36
CA LEU A 113 24.50 10.18 -3.61
C LEU A 113 25.85 10.18 -4.35
N ALA A 114 26.23 9.05 -4.96
CA ALA A 114 27.43 8.97 -5.79
C ALA A 114 27.35 9.88 -7.02
N LEU A 115 26.19 9.95 -7.69
CA LEU A 115 25.96 10.87 -8.80
C LEU A 115 26.07 12.34 -8.32
N MET A 116 25.48 12.67 -7.18
CA MET A 116 25.55 14.00 -6.60
C MET A 116 26.97 14.37 -6.18
N PHE A 117 27.76 13.43 -5.66
CA PHE A 117 29.16 13.64 -5.36
C PHE A 117 29.97 13.95 -6.62
N ALA A 118 29.76 13.21 -7.72
CA ALA A 118 30.40 13.48 -9.00
C ALA A 118 30.03 14.86 -9.56
N ILE A 119 28.72 15.22 -9.50
CA ILE A 119 28.25 16.56 -9.91
C ILE A 119 28.87 17.66 -9.03
N GLY A 120 28.93 17.45 -7.71
CA GLY A 120 29.56 18.36 -6.79
C GLY A 120 31.07 18.55 -7.05
N LEU A 121 31.77 17.46 -7.41
CA LEU A 121 33.19 17.54 -7.80
C LEU A 121 33.36 18.38 -9.07
N VAL A 122 32.54 18.19 -10.09
CA VAL A 122 32.53 19.01 -11.31
C VAL A 122 32.24 20.48 -10.95
N ALA A 123 31.26 20.74 -10.10
CA ALA A 123 30.96 22.09 -9.66
C ALA A 123 32.11 22.74 -8.89
N ALA A 124 32.85 21.98 -8.05
CA ALA A 124 33.97 22.45 -7.29
C ALA A 124 35.20 22.80 -8.17
N LEU A 125 35.32 22.15 -9.33
CA LEU A 125 36.39 22.37 -10.32
C LEU A 125 36.00 23.41 -11.40
N SER A 126 34.77 23.87 -11.43
CA SER A 126 34.25 24.82 -12.41
C SER A 126 34.82 26.23 -12.19
N SER A 127 35.13 26.95 -13.24
CA SER A 127 35.43 28.39 -13.22
C SER A 127 34.22 29.24 -12.81
N GLU A 128 33.00 28.79 -13.14
CA GLU A 128 31.73 29.41 -12.81
C GLU A 128 31.16 28.83 -11.48
N PHE A 129 31.96 28.80 -10.47
CA PHE A 129 31.81 28.09 -9.21
C PHE A 129 30.37 28.18 -8.61
N VAL A 130 29.80 29.39 -8.43
CA VAL A 130 28.52 29.53 -7.75
C VAL A 130 27.34 29.13 -8.63
N VAL A 131 27.40 29.41 -9.93
CA VAL A 131 26.37 28.99 -10.90
C VAL A 131 26.30 27.45 -10.98
N ALA A 132 27.49 26.81 -11.00
CA ALA A 132 27.57 25.35 -10.99
C ALA A 132 26.93 24.72 -9.74
N TRP A 133 27.08 25.35 -8.56
CA TRP A 133 26.46 24.90 -7.32
C TRP A 133 24.93 25.11 -7.30
N ILE A 134 24.42 26.20 -7.89
CA ILE A 134 22.97 26.40 -8.07
C ILE A 134 22.38 25.26 -8.92
N VAL A 135 23.00 24.95 -10.03
CA VAL A 135 22.58 23.84 -10.91
C VAL A 135 22.68 22.51 -10.18
N ALA A 136 23.79 22.24 -9.49
CA ALA A 136 23.99 21.01 -8.74
C ALA A 136 22.90 20.82 -7.67
N ALA A 137 22.51 21.86 -6.93
CA ALA A 137 21.44 21.79 -5.93
C ALA A 137 20.09 21.40 -6.55
N GLN A 138 19.75 21.93 -7.74
CA GLN A 138 18.51 21.61 -8.44
C GLN A 138 18.51 20.21 -9.06
N LEU A 139 19.68 19.59 -9.29
CA LEU A 139 19.79 18.25 -9.85
C LEU A 139 19.54 17.12 -8.83
N VAL A 140 19.43 17.42 -7.53
CA VAL A 140 19.22 16.39 -6.49
C VAL A 140 18.01 15.47 -6.79
N PRO A 141 16.80 15.98 -7.06
CA PRO A 141 15.67 15.09 -7.39
C PRO A 141 15.84 14.38 -8.72
N VAL A 142 16.52 15.00 -9.69
CA VAL A 142 16.80 14.39 -10.98
C VAL A 142 17.79 13.23 -10.84
N ALA A 143 18.81 13.37 -9.99
CA ALA A 143 19.77 12.30 -9.68
C ALA A 143 19.07 11.09 -9.05
N LEU A 144 18.04 11.30 -8.21
CA LEU A 144 17.24 10.21 -7.63
C LEU A 144 16.48 9.44 -8.72
N ALA A 145 15.82 10.16 -9.63
CA ALA A 145 15.10 9.56 -10.75
C ALA A 145 16.06 8.82 -11.70
N ALA A 146 17.22 9.42 -11.99
CA ALA A 146 18.26 8.81 -12.80
C ALA A 146 18.84 7.54 -12.16
N ALA A 147 19.12 7.56 -10.86
CA ALA A 147 19.59 6.39 -10.11
C ALA A 147 18.58 5.23 -10.17
N ASN A 148 17.26 5.52 -10.01
CA ASN A 148 16.22 4.51 -10.15
C ASN A 148 16.18 3.93 -11.58
N LEU A 149 16.29 4.77 -12.60
CA LEU A 149 16.32 4.34 -14.00
C LEU A 149 17.55 3.46 -14.31
N LEU A 150 18.73 3.87 -13.86
CA LEU A 150 19.97 3.09 -14.04
C LEU A 150 19.91 1.73 -13.32
N LEU A 151 19.27 1.67 -12.15
CA LEU A 151 19.09 0.44 -11.40
C LEU A 151 17.93 -0.43 -11.92
N ALA A 152 17.05 0.09 -12.77
CA ALA A 152 15.84 -0.62 -13.22
C ALA A 152 16.14 -2.03 -13.80
N PRO A 153 17.14 -2.26 -14.66
CA PRO A 153 17.42 -3.60 -15.18
C PRO A 153 17.90 -4.58 -14.10
N PHE A 154 18.66 -4.09 -13.13
CA PHE A 154 19.09 -4.89 -11.97
C PHE A 154 17.90 -5.24 -11.08
N GLU A 155 17.09 -4.26 -10.71
CA GLU A 155 15.89 -4.45 -9.89
C GLU A 155 14.89 -5.41 -10.57
N ALA A 156 14.72 -5.31 -11.88
CA ALA A 156 13.88 -6.25 -12.63
C ALA A 156 14.42 -7.69 -12.58
N ARG A 157 15.75 -7.89 -12.57
CA ARG A 157 16.33 -9.24 -12.38
C ARG A 157 16.08 -9.77 -10.97
N VAL A 158 16.26 -8.92 -9.94
CA VAL A 158 15.98 -9.29 -8.55
C VAL A 158 14.52 -9.63 -8.34
N GLN A 159 13.58 -8.81 -8.88
CA GLN A 159 12.16 -9.07 -8.79
C GLN A 159 11.77 -10.38 -9.50
N ARG A 160 12.30 -10.64 -10.70
CA ARG A 160 12.07 -11.89 -11.44
C ARG A 160 12.60 -13.12 -10.69
N ARG A 161 13.75 -12.99 -10.02
CA ARG A 161 14.28 -14.05 -9.17
C ARG A 161 13.35 -14.35 -8.00
N TYR A 162 12.93 -13.33 -7.24
CA TYR A 162 12.02 -13.50 -6.10
C TYR A 162 10.66 -14.03 -6.53
N TRP A 163 10.16 -13.62 -7.68
CA TRP A 163 8.94 -14.17 -8.26
C TRP A 163 9.06 -15.67 -8.54
N ARG A 164 10.14 -16.10 -9.20
CA ARG A 164 10.37 -17.51 -9.51
C ARG A 164 10.53 -18.36 -8.24
N GLU A 165 11.29 -17.86 -7.25
CA GLU A 165 11.46 -18.52 -5.95
C GLU A 165 10.12 -18.67 -5.23
N ALA A 166 9.31 -17.61 -5.17
CA ALA A 166 7.98 -17.66 -4.56
C ALA A 166 7.06 -18.64 -5.29
N ARG A 167 7.08 -18.63 -6.62
CA ARG A 167 6.29 -19.56 -7.43
C ARG A 167 6.67 -21.03 -7.19
N ALA A 168 7.95 -21.33 -7.13
CA ALA A 168 8.46 -22.66 -6.84
C ALA A 168 8.08 -23.13 -5.41
N VAL A 169 8.06 -22.24 -4.42
CA VAL A 169 7.56 -22.57 -3.08
C VAL A 169 6.07 -22.87 -3.11
N LEU A 170 5.28 -22.01 -3.77
CA LEU A 170 3.83 -22.18 -3.88
C LEU A 170 3.46 -23.51 -4.57
N GLU A 171 4.11 -23.83 -5.67
CA GLU A 171 3.89 -25.08 -6.42
C GLU A 171 4.29 -26.33 -5.62
N ARG A 172 5.34 -26.25 -4.82
CA ARG A 172 5.77 -27.36 -3.94
C ARG A 172 4.84 -27.59 -2.76
N VAL A 173 4.32 -26.50 -2.16
CA VAL A 173 3.41 -26.59 -1.00
C VAL A 173 1.99 -26.91 -1.44
N ASP A 174 1.59 -26.39 -2.61
CA ASP A 174 0.28 -26.55 -3.24
C ASP A 174 -0.92 -26.28 -2.30
N PRO A 175 -0.93 -25.12 -1.60
CA PRO A 175 -2.04 -24.80 -0.71
C PRO A 175 -3.26 -24.39 -1.53
N THR A 176 -4.45 -24.54 -0.98
CA THR A 176 -5.64 -23.89 -1.53
C THR A 176 -5.50 -22.38 -1.40
N VAL A 177 -5.33 -21.67 -2.52
CA VAL A 177 -5.18 -20.21 -2.53
C VAL A 177 -6.55 -19.54 -2.58
N ILE A 178 -6.80 -18.64 -1.62
CA ILE A 178 -7.98 -17.79 -1.56
C ILE A 178 -7.53 -16.33 -1.71
N ALA A 179 -8.03 -15.64 -2.72
CA ALA A 179 -7.68 -14.24 -2.97
C ALA A 179 -8.82 -13.30 -2.60
N VAL A 180 -8.49 -12.21 -1.91
CA VAL A 180 -9.46 -11.19 -1.48
C VAL A 180 -9.10 -9.84 -2.08
N THR A 181 -10.02 -9.24 -2.84
CA THR A 181 -9.90 -7.86 -3.33
C THR A 181 -11.13 -7.03 -3.00
N GLY A 182 -11.05 -5.74 -3.19
CA GLY A 182 -12.13 -4.78 -2.96
C GLY A 182 -11.57 -3.39 -2.68
N SER A 183 -12.42 -2.37 -2.70
CA SER A 183 -12.05 -1.02 -2.26
C SER A 183 -11.96 -0.97 -0.74
N TYR A 184 -12.90 -1.61 -0.06
CA TYR A 184 -13.03 -1.72 1.40
C TYR A 184 -13.22 -3.19 1.80
N GLY A 185 -13.05 -3.52 3.07
CA GLY A 185 -13.34 -4.85 3.62
C GLY A 185 -12.26 -5.92 3.40
N LYS A 186 -11.33 -5.77 2.46
CA LYS A 186 -10.30 -6.79 2.14
C LYS A 186 -9.59 -7.39 3.34
N THR A 187 -9.00 -6.53 4.17
CA THR A 187 -8.23 -6.96 5.33
C THR A 187 -9.13 -7.64 6.37
N SER A 188 -10.36 -7.11 6.58
CA SER A 188 -11.33 -7.71 7.49
C SER A 188 -11.74 -9.11 7.02
N VAL A 189 -12.18 -9.24 5.76
CA VAL A 189 -12.56 -10.55 5.18
C VAL A 189 -11.40 -11.55 5.26
N LYS A 190 -10.18 -11.12 4.93
CA LYS A 190 -8.98 -11.96 5.02
C LYS A 190 -8.75 -12.48 6.45
N HIS A 191 -8.83 -11.61 7.46
CA HIS A 191 -8.61 -12.00 8.85
C HIS A 191 -9.71 -12.91 9.38
N ILE A 192 -10.99 -12.57 9.11
CA ILE A 192 -12.15 -13.38 9.49
C ILE A 192 -12.03 -14.77 8.86
N LEU A 193 -11.86 -14.83 7.53
CA LEU A 193 -11.77 -16.09 6.82
C LEU A 193 -10.53 -16.91 7.25
N GLY A 194 -9.39 -16.25 7.46
CA GLY A 194 -8.19 -16.90 7.97
C GLY A 194 -8.42 -17.59 9.30
N HIS A 195 -9.10 -16.91 10.24
CA HIS A 195 -9.47 -17.48 11.53
C HIS A 195 -10.44 -18.67 11.38
N VAL A 196 -11.45 -18.55 10.54
CA VAL A 196 -12.41 -19.63 10.28
C VAL A 196 -11.70 -20.85 9.65
N LEU A 197 -10.85 -20.66 8.67
CA LEU A 197 -10.13 -21.74 7.99
C LEU A 197 -9.13 -22.45 8.88
N GLU A 198 -8.57 -21.78 9.91
CA GLU A 198 -7.64 -22.38 10.86
C GLU A 198 -8.28 -23.56 11.60
N THR A 199 -9.60 -23.58 11.77
CA THR A 199 -10.32 -24.71 12.36
C THR A 199 -10.34 -25.95 11.45
N ALA A 200 -10.19 -25.77 10.14
CA ALA A 200 -10.18 -26.86 9.16
C ALA A 200 -8.75 -27.25 8.73
N GLY A 201 -7.75 -26.46 9.08
CA GLY A 201 -6.34 -26.77 8.81
C GLY A 201 -5.44 -25.52 8.85
N PRO A 202 -4.12 -25.74 8.98
CA PRO A 202 -3.17 -24.65 9.09
C PRO A 202 -3.28 -23.64 7.94
N THR A 203 -3.49 -22.39 8.29
CA THR A 203 -3.82 -21.32 7.37
C THR A 203 -2.78 -20.20 7.43
N LEU A 204 -2.17 -19.86 6.30
CA LEU A 204 -1.35 -18.66 6.18
C LEU A 204 -2.20 -17.52 5.64
N ILE A 205 -2.17 -16.35 6.28
CA ILE A 205 -2.73 -15.11 5.72
C ILE A 205 -1.62 -14.11 5.43
N THR A 206 -1.78 -13.26 4.40
CA THR A 206 -0.84 -12.14 4.20
C THR A 206 -0.93 -11.18 5.39
N PRO A 207 0.21 -10.82 6.04
CA PRO A 207 0.20 -10.01 7.26
C PRO A 207 -0.21 -8.56 6.96
N GLY A 208 -0.91 -7.94 7.90
CA GLY A 208 -1.34 -6.54 7.80
C GLY A 208 -2.09 -6.28 6.50
N SER A 209 -1.66 -5.27 5.75
CA SER A 209 -2.16 -4.92 4.41
C SER A 209 -1.17 -5.24 3.29
N VAL A 210 -0.37 -6.28 3.44
CA VAL A 210 0.51 -6.76 2.37
C VAL A 210 -0.32 -7.30 1.21
N ASN A 211 -0.36 -6.55 0.10
CA ASN A 211 -1.24 -6.81 -1.04
C ASN A 211 -0.58 -6.48 -2.40
N THR A 212 0.76 -6.33 -2.42
CA THR A 212 1.56 -6.10 -3.64
C THR A 212 2.33 -7.34 -4.03
N ALA A 213 2.70 -7.48 -5.32
CA ALA A 213 3.38 -8.67 -5.85
C ALA A 213 4.67 -9.03 -5.07
N MET A 214 5.51 -8.03 -4.79
CA MET A 214 6.75 -8.28 -4.05
C MET A 214 6.52 -8.55 -2.57
N GLY A 215 5.49 -7.92 -1.97
CA GLY A 215 5.07 -8.21 -0.60
C GLY A 215 4.56 -9.65 -0.46
N ILE A 216 3.70 -10.08 -1.36
CA ILE A 216 3.16 -11.45 -1.39
C ILE A 216 4.28 -12.47 -1.67
N ALA A 217 5.15 -12.21 -2.66
CA ALA A 217 6.30 -13.07 -2.96
C ALA A 217 7.22 -13.23 -1.75
N ARG A 218 7.40 -12.18 -0.96
CA ARG A 218 8.15 -12.25 0.30
C ARG A 218 7.46 -13.15 1.32
N VAL A 219 6.14 -12.98 1.54
CA VAL A 219 5.36 -13.81 2.47
C VAL A 219 5.47 -15.29 2.09
N ILE A 220 5.31 -15.63 0.82
CA ILE A 220 5.43 -17.00 0.31
C ILE A 220 6.81 -17.57 0.64
N ARG A 221 7.88 -16.85 0.31
CA ARG A 221 9.26 -17.32 0.50
C ARG A 221 9.67 -17.46 1.96
N GLU A 222 9.17 -16.58 2.84
CA GLU A 222 9.59 -16.52 4.24
C GLU A 222 8.67 -17.31 5.19
N ARG A 223 7.40 -17.51 4.82
CA ARG A 223 6.39 -18.04 5.76
C ARG A 223 5.59 -19.23 5.26
N LEU A 224 5.45 -19.43 3.94
CA LEU A 224 4.67 -20.55 3.42
C LEU A 224 5.47 -21.85 3.57
N GLY A 225 4.96 -22.77 4.41
CA GLY A 225 5.55 -24.08 4.67
C GLY A 225 4.63 -25.23 4.27
N ALA A 226 5.20 -26.45 4.16
CA ALA A 226 4.50 -27.65 3.71
C ALA A 226 3.29 -28.06 4.59
N HIS A 227 3.18 -27.52 5.80
CA HIS A 227 2.05 -27.78 6.71
C HIS A 227 0.82 -26.92 6.37
N HIS A 228 0.96 -25.82 5.63
CA HIS A 228 -0.16 -24.95 5.31
C HIS A 228 -1.09 -25.58 4.27
N ARG A 229 -2.36 -25.74 4.64
CA ARG A 229 -3.44 -26.20 3.76
C ARG A 229 -4.07 -25.05 2.98
N TYR A 230 -4.18 -23.88 3.61
CA TYR A 230 -4.80 -22.70 3.03
C TYR A 230 -3.83 -21.51 2.99
N PHE A 231 -3.96 -20.70 1.94
CA PHE A 231 -3.24 -19.45 1.82
C PHE A 231 -4.19 -18.32 1.42
N VAL A 232 -4.53 -17.44 2.36
CA VAL A 232 -5.43 -16.30 2.11
C VAL A 232 -4.63 -15.06 1.77
N VAL A 233 -4.80 -14.58 0.54
CA VAL A 233 -4.00 -13.49 -0.04
C VAL A 233 -4.84 -12.24 -0.24
N GLU A 234 -4.44 -11.11 0.36
CA GLU A 234 -5.01 -9.82 0.04
C GLU A 234 -4.41 -9.28 -1.25
N MET A 235 -5.23 -8.85 -2.21
CA MET A 235 -4.80 -8.31 -3.50
C MET A 235 -5.20 -6.85 -3.67
N GLY A 236 -4.20 -5.98 -3.84
CA GLY A 236 -4.38 -4.55 -4.09
C GLY A 236 -4.49 -4.24 -5.58
N ALA A 237 -5.52 -3.49 -5.98
CA ALA A 237 -5.65 -2.95 -7.33
C ALA A 237 -5.11 -1.51 -7.36
N TYR A 238 -4.04 -1.26 -8.07
CA TYR A 238 -3.40 0.05 -8.23
C TYR A 238 -3.50 0.59 -9.66
N GLY A 239 -4.05 -0.19 -10.58
CA GLY A 239 -4.27 0.08 -11.98
C GLY A 239 -4.73 -1.19 -12.67
N GLU A 240 -5.17 -1.10 -13.92
CA GLU A 240 -5.50 -2.25 -14.77
C GLU A 240 -4.29 -3.21 -14.89
N GLY A 241 -4.54 -4.52 -14.90
CA GLY A 241 -3.51 -5.57 -14.88
C GLY A 241 -2.87 -5.84 -13.50
N SER A 242 -3.17 -5.02 -12.48
CA SER A 242 -2.59 -5.20 -11.13
C SER A 242 -3.00 -6.53 -10.51
N ILE A 243 -4.29 -6.84 -10.50
CA ILE A 243 -4.84 -8.08 -9.93
C ILE A 243 -4.45 -9.27 -10.79
N ARG A 244 -4.53 -9.16 -12.11
CA ARG A 244 -4.09 -10.22 -13.05
C ARG A 244 -2.65 -10.64 -12.78
N ARG A 245 -1.76 -9.67 -12.55
CA ARG A 245 -0.36 -9.96 -12.18
C ARG A 245 -0.26 -10.69 -10.83
N LEU A 246 -1.07 -10.35 -9.83
CA LEU A 246 -1.08 -11.03 -8.54
C LEU A 246 -1.63 -12.45 -8.65
N CYS A 247 -2.68 -12.68 -9.45
CA CYS A 247 -3.23 -14.00 -9.74
C CYS A 247 -2.23 -14.89 -10.50
N ALA A 248 -1.40 -14.31 -11.38
CA ALA A 248 -0.32 -15.06 -12.03
C ALA A 248 0.76 -15.53 -11.04
N LEU A 249 1.00 -14.80 -9.94
CA LEU A 249 1.89 -15.24 -8.85
C LEU A 249 1.21 -16.29 -7.97
N THR A 250 -0.03 -16.04 -7.59
CA THR A 250 -0.83 -16.87 -6.66
C THR A 250 -2.17 -17.21 -7.31
N PRO A 251 -2.24 -18.23 -8.18
CA PRO A 251 -3.48 -18.62 -8.85
C PRO A 251 -4.55 -18.99 -7.83
N PRO A 252 -5.66 -18.24 -7.75
CA PRO A 252 -6.66 -18.47 -6.72
C PRO A 252 -7.65 -19.56 -7.13
N ARG A 253 -8.04 -20.41 -6.17
CA ARG A 253 -9.18 -21.34 -6.25
C ARG A 253 -10.48 -20.64 -5.83
N ILE A 254 -10.40 -19.73 -4.88
CA ILE A 254 -11.52 -18.89 -4.46
C ILE A 254 -11.11 -17.42 -4.63
N GLY A 255 -11.99 -16.62 -5.23
CA GLY A 255 -11.84 -15.18 -5.32
C GLY A 255 -12.96 -14.46 -4.57
N ILE A 256 -12.61 -13.50 -3.72
CA ILE A 256 -13.59 -12.71 -2.98
C ILE A 256 -13.49 -11.24 -3.39
N ILE A 257 -14.62 -10.66 -3.84
CA ILE A 257 -14.72 -9.24 -4.19
C ILE A 257 -15.67 -8.57 -3.21
N SER A 258 -15.10 -7.81 -2.24
CA SER A 258 -15.86 -7.30 -1.10
C SER A 258 -16.62 -6.01 -1.41
N ALA A 259 -16.03 -5.07 -2.15
CA ALA A 259 -16.68 -3.80 -2.45
C ALA A 259 -16.00 -3.08 -3.63
N ILE A 260 -16.76 -2.23 -4.33
CA ILE A 260 -16.25 -1.26 -5.31
C ILE A 260 -16.58 0.14 -4.79
N GLY A 261 -15.57 1.01 -4.70
CA GLY A 261 -15.74 2.37 -4.19
C GLY A 261 -14.52 3.24 -4.50
N LYS A 262 -14.53 4.47 -4.00
CA LYS A 262 -13.57 5.54 -4.35
C LYS A 262 -12.12 5.33 -3.84
N ALA A 263 -11.77 4.18 -3.25
CA ALA A 263 -10.38 3.92 -2.86
C ALA A 263 -9.48 3.94 -4.11
N HIS A 264 -8.39 4.72 -4.06
CA HIS A 264 -7.46 4.95 -5.18
C HIS A 264 -8.11 5.56 -6.44
N TYR A 265 -9.23 6.30 -6.29
CA TYR A 265 -9.98 6.89 -7.40
C TYR A 265 -9.12 7.76 -8.32
N GLU A 266 -8.17 8.52 -7.77
CA GLU A 266 -7.24 9.35 -8.55
C GLU A 266 -6.45 8.58 -9.61
N ARG A 267 -6.18 7.29 -9.36
CA ARG A 267 -5.46 6.41 -10.29
C ARG A 267 -6.34 5.84 -11.39
N PHE A 268 -7.62 5.57 -11.08
CA PHE A 268 -8.56 4.90 -12.00
C PHE A 268 -9.44 5.86 -12.79
N LYS A 269 -9.67 7.09 -12.30
CA LYS A 269 -10.50 8.15 -12.89
C LYS A 269 -12.00 7.82 -13.00
N SER A 270 -12.44 6.55 -12.84
CA SER A 270 -13.84 6.15 -12.80
C SER A 270 -14.04 4.93 -11.92
N LEU A 271 -15.27 4.76 -11.38
CA LEU A 271 -15.62 3.57 -10.59
C LEU A 271 -15.75 2.32 -11.47
N ASP A 272 -16.14 2.48 -12.74
CA ASP A 272 -16.17 1.37 -13.70
C ASP A 272 -14.77 0.81 -13.97
N ALA A 273 -13.75 1.65 -14.09
CA ALA A 273 -12.37 1.21 -14.20
C ALA A 273 -11.89 0.48 -12.92
N VAL A 274 -12.32 0.92 -11.74
CA VAL A 274 -12.07 0.22 -10.47
C VAL A 274 -12.74 -1.15 -10.48
N ALA A 275 -14.01 -1.21 -10.93
CA ALA A 275 -14.78 -2.44 -11.02
C ALA A 275 -14.09 -3.45 -11.98
N HIS A 276 -13.74 -3.00 -13.18
CA HIS A 276 -13.04 -3.81 -14.18
C HIS A 276 -11.73 -4.38 -13.64
N ALA A 277 -10.88 -3.53 -13.06
CA ALA A 277 -9.61 -3.98 -12.49
C ALA A 277 -9.75 -5.00 -11.36
N LYS A 278 -10.81 -4.92 -10.53
CA LYS A 278 -11.06 -5.89 -9.47
C LYS A 278 -11.63 -7.20 -10.00
N PHE A 279 -12.41 -7.15 -11.07
CA PHE A 279 -12.97 -8.34 -11.73
C PHE A 279 -11.93 -9.15 -12.51
N GLU A 280 -10.70 -8.63 -12.71
CA GLU A 280 -9.56 -9.45 -13.11
C GLU A 280 -9.34 -10.66 -12.18
N LEU A 281 -9.74 -10.54 -10.89
CA LEU A 281 -9.76 -11.67 -9.96
C LEU A 281 -10.78 -12.73 -10.38
N ALA A 282 -12.01 -12.30 -10.72
CA ALA A 282 -13.07 -13.22 -11.14
C ALA A 282 -12.70 -13.97 -12.44
N GLU A 283 -12.08 -13.25 -13.40
CA GLU A 283 -11.55 -13.84 -14.62
C GLU A 283 -10.51 -14.92 -14.33
N ALA A 284 -9.53 -14.60 -13.46
CA ALA A 284 -8.48 -15.55 -13.09
C ALA A 284 -9.02 -16.79 -12.35
N VAL A 285 -10.01 -16.61 -11.47
CA VAL A 285 -10.66 -17.72 -10.75
C VAL A 285 -11.45 -18.60 -11.71
N ARG A 286 -12.18 -18.02 -12.67
CA ARG A 286 -12.87 -18.75 -13.73
C ARG A 286 -11.88 -19.62 -14.52
N ASP A 287 -10.77 -19.03 -14.95
CA ASP A 287 -9.75 -19.71 -15.76
C ASP A 287 -9.07 -20.84 -14.98
N ASN A 288 -9.05 -20.77 -13.65
CA ASN A 288 -8.55 -21.82 -12.76
C ASN A 288 -9.63 -22.83 -12.31
N GLY A 289 -10.86 -22.74 -12.82
CA GLY A 289 -11.99 -23.64 -12.46
C GLY A 289 -12.40 -23.49 -10.99
N GLY A 290 -12.33 -22.28 -10.46
CA GLY A 290 -12.64 -21.96 -9.06
C GLY A 290 -14.01 -21.33 -8.86
N THR A 291 -14.25 -20.78 -7.65
CA THR A 291 -15.50 -20.13 -7.26
C THR A 291 -15.26 -18.67 -6.89
N VAL A 292 -16.12 -17.78 -7.35
CA VAL A 292 -16.08 -16.34 -7.08
C VAL A 292 -17.15 -15.96 -6.10
N ILE A 293 -16.77 -15.33 -5.00
CA ILE A 293 -17.71 -14.78 -4.00
C ILE A 293 -17.76 -13.26 -4.18
N VAL A 294 -18.94 -12.71 -4.42
CA VAL A 294 -19.08 -11.27 -4.67
C VAL A 294 -20.15 -10.65 -3.76
N ALA A 295 -19.85 -9.47 -3.21
CA ALA A 295 -20.88 -8.67 -2.56
C ALA A 295 -21.89 -8.19 -3.62
N ALA A 296 -23.19 -8.31 -3.34
CA ALA A 296 -24.25 -7.93 -4.28
C ALA A 296 -24.19 -6.46 -4.71
N ASP A 297 -23.71 -5.58 -3.83
CA ASP A 297 -23.55 -4.15 -4.12
C ASP A 297 -22.65 -3.85 -5.33
N VAL A 298 -21.74 -4.78 -5.69
CA VAL A 298 -20.87 -4.59 -6.86
C VAL A 298 -21.64 -4.74 -8.18
N LEU A 299 -22.81 -5.36 -8.16
CA LEU A 299 -23.65 -5.58 -9.35
C LEU A 299 -24.36 -4.32 -9.86
N GLN A 300 -24.25 -3.20 -9.14
CA GLN A 300 -24.66 -1.89 -9.65
C GLN A 300 -23.83 -1.46 -10.89
N PHE A 301 -22.62 -2.00 -11.05
CA PHE A 301 -21.75 -1.72 -12.20
C PHE A 301 -22.03 -2.71 -13.33
N ALA A 302 -21.96 -2.20 -14.59
CA ALA A 302 -22.35 -2.98 -15.77
C ALA A 302 -21.47 -4.23 -15.96
N TRP A 303 -20.16 -4.08 -15.93
CA TRP A 303 -19.24 -5.21 -16.15
C TRP A 303 -19.36 -6.33 -15.08
N PRO A 304 -19.36 -6.05 -13.77
CA PRO A 304 -19.67 -7.02 -12.74
C PRO A 304 -20.97 -7.80 -12.97
N ARG A 305 -22.05 -7.09 -13.29
CA ARG A 305 -23.35 -7.68 -13.56
C ARG A 305 -23.30 -8.65 -14.72
N GLU A 306 -22.74 -8.21 -15.85
CA GLU A 306 -22.60 -9.02 -17.06
C GLU A 306 -21.74 -10.27 -16.82
N PHE A 307 -20.64 -10.13 -16.04
CA PHE A 307 -19.82 -11.28 -15.68
C PHE A 307 -20.61 -12.31 -14.86
N VAL A 308 -21.34 -11.85 -13.83
CA VAL A 308 -22.14 -12.73 -12.96
C VAL A 308 -23.27 -13.40 -13.73
N GLU A 309 -23.94 -12.69 -14.63
CA GLU A 309 -25.00 -13.24 -15.48
C GLU A 309 -24.50 -14.36 -16.41
N ARG A 310 -23.29 -14.23 -16.94
CA ARG A 310 -22.66 -15.23 -17.82
C ARG A 310 -22.08 -16.43 -17.07
N HIS A 311 -21.72 -16.27 -15.80
CA HIS A 311 -20.96 -17.25 -15.04
C HIS A 311 -21.62 -17.59 -13.70
N ARG A 312 -22.95 -17.76 -13.71
CA ARG A 312 -23.76 -18.04 -12.49
C ARG A 312 -23.37 -19.33 -11.80
N ASP A 313 -22.84 -20.28 -12.54
CA ASP A 313 -22.38 -21.60 -12.08
C ASP A 313 -21.17 -21.54 -11.14
N ILE A 314 -20.33 -20.52 -11.29
CA ILE A 314 -19.12 -20.31 -10.47
C ILE A 314 -19.23 -19.12 -9.50
N VAL A 315 -20.31 -18.34 -9.56
CA VAL A 315 -20.45 -17.13 -8.76
C VAL A 315 -21.46 -17.32 -7.62
N VAL A 316 -21.01 -16.97 -6.41
CA VAL A 316 -21.84 -16.88 -5.20
C VAL A 316 -21.99 -15.41 -4.85
N THR A 317 -23.21 -14.89 -4.95
CA THR A 317 -23.56 -13.52 -4.56
C THR A 317 -23.94 -13.47 -3.10
N VAL A 318 -23.51 -12.42 -2.38
CA VAL A 318 -23.73 -12.19 -0.96
C VAL A 318 -24.32 -10.80 -0.75
N GLY A 319 -25.51 -10.67 -0.22
CA GLY A 319 -26.13 -9.36 0.03
C GLY A 319 -27.59 -9.39 0.44
N ALA A 320 -28.17 -8.22 0.61
CA ALA A 320 -29.56 -8.04 0.96
C ALA A 320 -30.43 -8.08 -0.31
N GLY A 321 -30.95 -9.22 -0.67
CA GLY A 321 -31.88 -9.35 -1.81
C GLY A 321 -32.09 -10.80 -2.19
N ASP A 322 -33.32 -11.14 -2.58
CA ASP A 322 -33.76 -12.51 -2.87
C ASP A 322 -33.00 -13.18 -4.03
N THR A 323 -32.26 -12.40 -4.82
CA THR A 323 -31.43 -12.92 -5.91
C THR A 323 -30.02 -13.32 -5.46
N SER A 324 -29.65 -13.05 -4.22
CA SER A 324 -28.35 -13.42 -3.65
C SER A 324 -28.34 -14.89 -3.26
N ALA A 325 -27.22 -15.58 -3.53
CA ALA A 325 -27.03 -16.98 -3.12
C ALA A 325 -26.90 -17.12 -1.60
N LEU A 326 -26.35 -16.10 -0.93
CA LEU A 326 -26.44 -15.87 0.50
C LEU A 326 -27.17 -14.56 0.72
N VAL A 327 -28.35 -14.63 1.29
CA VAL A 327 -29.20 -13.46 1.60
C VAL A 327 -28.89 -12.98 3.00
N ILE A 328 -28.56 -11.69 3.15
CA ILE A 328 -28.44 -11.02 4.45
C ILE A 328 -29.82 -10.43 4.79
N GLY A 329 -30.49 -10.98 5.81
CA GLY A 329 -31.81 -10.52 6.26
C GLY A 329 -31.70 -9.32 7.18
N SER A 330 -30.97 -9.44 8.29
CA SER A 330 -30.78 -8.34 9.25
C SER A 330 -29.33 -8.24 9.73
N LEU A 331 -28.94 -7.01 10.10
CA LEU A 331 -27.66 -6.71 10.73
C LEU A 331 -27.91 -5.92 12.02
N ARG A 332 -27.36 -6.38 13.12
CA ARG A 332 -27.47 -5.72 14.42
C ARG A 332 -26.11 -5.60 15.08
N GLN A 333 -25.79 -4.41 15.58
CA GLN A 333 -24.65 -4.20 16.47
C GLN A 333 -25.10 -4.43 17.90
N GLU A 334 -24.46 -5.37 18.58
CA GLU A 334 -24.66 -5.65 20.00
C GLU A 334 -23.40 -5.21 20.79
N ALA A 335 -23.51 -5.17 22.12
CA ALA A 335 -22.40 -4.72 22.99
C ALA A 335 -21.19 -5.65 22.98
N ASP A 336 -21.34 -6.89 22.53
CA ASP A 336 -20.30 -7.92 22.42
C ASP A 336 -19.87 -8.20 20.97
N GLY A 337 -20.50 -7.54 19.97
CA GLY A 337 -20.13 -7.68 18.59
C GLY A 337 -21.24 -7.48 17.58
N ILE A 338 -21.00 -7.93 16.36
CA ILE A 338 -21.96 -7.88 15.25
C ILE A 338 -22.75 -9.19 15.15
N VAL A 339 -24.05 -9.07 14.85
CA VAL A 339 -24.95 -10.18 14.56
C VAL A 339 -25.53 -9.98 13.16
N ALA A 340 -25.43 -11.02 12.33
CA ALA A 340 -26.04 -11.04 11.00
C ALA A 340 -26.95 -12.26 10.87
N GLU A 341 -28.21 -12.05 10.55
CA GLU A 341 -29.11 -13.11 10.15
C GLU A 341 -28.99 -13.33 8.65
N VAL A 342 -28.67 -14.56 8.24
CA VAL A 342 -28.45 -14.89 6.84
C VAL A 342 -29.24 -16.14 6.45
N VAL A 343 -29.60 -16.21 5.16
CA VAL A 343 -30.17 -17.42 4.57
C VAL A 343 -29.16 -17.98 3.55
N TRP A 344 -28.71 -19.22 3.78
CA TRP A 344 -27.81 -19.94 2.91
C TRP A 344 -28.47 -21.22 2.43
N ARG A 345 -28.64 -21.35 1.10
CA ARG A 345 -29.32 -22.51 0.49
C ARG A 345 -30.69 -22.85 1.11
N GLY A 346 -31.45 -21.80 1.45
CA GLY A 346 -32.77 -21.93 2.02
C GLY A 346 -32.81 -22.18 3.54
N ILE A 347 -31.66 -22.28 4.19
CA ILE A 347 -31.57 -22.47 5.65
C ILE A 347 -31.11 -21.17 6.31
N GLY A 348 -31.80 -20.76 7.39
CA GLY A 348 -31.43 -19.58 8.18
C GLY A 348 -30.32 -19.86 9.17
N TYR A 349 -29.34 -18.95 9.23
CA TYR A 349 -28.24 -18.99 10.20
C TYR A 349 -28.08 -17.63 10.85
N GLU A 350 -27.68 -17.63 12.13
CA GLU A 350 -27.30 -16.45 12.87
C GLU A 350 -25.76 -16.44 12.98
N LEU A 351 -25.10 -15.47 12.33
CA LEU A 351 -23.65 -15.28 12.37
C LEU A 351 -23.33 -14.25 13.45
N ARG A 352 -22.56 -14.63 14.47
CA ARG A 352 -22.08 -13.76 15.53
C ARG A 352 -20.56 -13.67 15.51
N ALA A 353 -20.03 -12.45 15.61
CA ALA A 353 -18.58 -12.25 15.74
C ALA A 353 -18.30 -11.03 16.65
N PRO A 354 -17.26 -11.08 17.51
CA PRO A 354 -16.86 -9.96 18.37
C PRO A 354 -16.14 -8.87 17.58
N LEU A 355 -16.77 -8.42 16.51
CA LEU A 355 -16.34 -7.34 15.62
C LEU A 355 -17.33 -6.20 15.68
N PHE A 356 -16.87 -4.98 15.46
CA PHE A 356 -17.68 -3.79 15.62
C PHE A 356 -17.86 -3.01 14.32
N GLY A 357 -19.04 -2.43 14.15
CA GLY A 357 -19.50 -1.70 12.98
C GLY A 357 -20.33 -2.57 12.01
N LEU A 358 -21.52 -2.05 11.60
CA LEU A 358 -22.49 -2.77 10.77
C LEU A 358 -21.90 -3.33 9.47
N HIS A 359 -20.89 -2.65 8.90
CA HIS A 359 -20.20 -3.12 7.69
C HIS A 359 -19.45 -4.46 7.90
N GLN A 360 -19.14 -4.85 9.14
CA GLN A 360 -18.56 -6.16 9.43
C GLN A 360 -19.56 -7.30 9.18
N GLY A 361 -20.86 -7.03 9.23
CA GLY A 361 -21.88 -8.02 8.88
C GLY A 361 -21.73 -8.55 7.46
N GLY A 362 -21.49 -7.66 6.48
CA GLY A 362 -21.17 -8.07 5.11
C GLY A 362 -19.83 -8.83 5.02
N ASN A 363 -18.82 -8.42 5.79
CA ASN A 363 -17.51 -9.09 5.77
C ASN A 363 -17.59 -10.52 6.35
N ILE A 364 -18.33 -10.75 7.46
CA ILE A 364 -18.54 -12.09 8.00
C ILE A 364 -19.38 -12.96 7.07
N ALA A 365 -20.38 -12.40 6.39
CA ALA A 365 -21.20 -13.11 5.40
C ALA A 365 -20.36 -13.56 4.18
N LEU A 366 -19.46 -12.70 3.68
CA LEU A 366 -18.52 -13.07 2.61
C LEU A 366 -17.56 -14.18 3.04
N ALA A 367 -17.02 -14.10 4.26
CA ALA A 367 -16.14 -15.13 4.81
C ALA A 367 -16.88 -16.46 5.02
N PHE A 368 -18.14 -16.42 5.52
CA PHE A 368 -19.02 -17.57 5.66
C PHE A 368 -19.25 -18.27 4.31
N ALA A 369 -19.68 -17.52 3.29
CA ALA A 369 -19.93 -18.06 1.96
C ALA A 369 -18.67 -18.69 1.36
N ALA A 370 -17.49 -18.06 1.55
CA ALA A 370 -16.21 -18.59 1.07
C ALA A 370 -15.81 -19.88 1.78
N ALA A 371 -15.95 -19.96 3.10
CA ALA A 371 -15.65 -21.14 3.89
C ALA A 371 -16.59 -22.31 3.55
N CYS A 372 -17.89 -22.06 3.42
CA CYS A 372 -18.86 -23.08 2.96
C CYS A 372 -18.58 -23.55 1.52
N SER A 373 -18.10 -22.66 0.64
CA SER A 373 -17.70 -23.04 -0.74
C SER A 373 -16.42 -23.87 -0.78
N LEU A 374 -15.61 -23.84 0.29
CA LEU A 374 -14.45 -24.73 0.48
C LEU A 374 -14.81 -26.06 1.15
N GLY A 375 -16.08 -26.28 1.49
CA GLY A 375 -16.59 -27.53 2.05
C GLY A 375 -16.68 -27.59 3.57
N LEU A 376 -16.46 -26.46 4.28
CA LEU A 376 -16.76 -26.41 5.71
C LEU A 376 -18.28 -26.44 5.93
N THR A 377 -18.74 -27.09 7.01
CA THR A 377 -20.16 -27.07 7.35
C THR A 377 -20.56 -25.67 7.84
N PRO A 378 -21.77 -25.20 7.53
CA PRO A 378 -22.23 -23.91 8.02
C PRO A 378 -22.15 -23.80 9.56
N GLU A 379 -22.41 -24.88 10.27
CA GLU A 379 -22.38 -24.98 11.73
C GLU A 379 -20.96 -24.76 12.27
N ASP A 380 -19.95 -25.36 11.65
CA ASP A 380 -18.53 -25.16 12.03
C ASP A 380 -18.11 -23.72 11.78
N VAL A 381 -18.55 -23.12 10.67
CA VAL A 381 -18.26 -21.71 10.36
C VAL A 381 -18.91 -20.79 11.37
N VAL A 382 -20.20 -21.02 11.72
CA VAL A 382 -20.91 -20.24 12.75
C VAL A 382 -20.21 -20.36 14.09
N ALA A 383 -19.75 -21.55 14.47
CA ALA A 383 -19.02 -21.75 15.72
C ALA A 383 -17.67 -21.00 15.72
N ALA A 384 -16.91 -21.08 14.62
CA ALA A 384 -15.63 -20.41 14.49
C ALA A 384 -15.75 -18.88 14.52
N LEU A 385 -16.80 -18.32 13.92
CA LEU A 385 -17.02 -16.86 13.89
C LEU A 385 -17.16 -16.26 15.29
N LYS A 386 -17.73 -16.99 16.27
CA LYS A 386 -17.91 -16.52 17.65
C LYS A 386 -16.59 -16.19 18.37
N SER A 387 -15.49 -16.78 17.94
CA SER A 387 -14.16 -16.57 18.52
C SER A 387 -13.25 -15.72 17.63
N THR A 388 -13.77 -15.09 16.58
CA THR A 388 -12.98 -14.24 15.67
C THR A 388 -12.32 -13.11 16.44
N PRO A 389 -10.98 -12.96 16.39
CA PRO A 389 -10.31 -11.87 17.09
C PRO A 389 -10.63 -10.53 16.44
N GLN A 390 -10.68 -9.48 17.23
CA GLN A 390 -10.79 -8.13 16.72
C GLN A 390 -9.58 -7.80 15.83
N ILE A 391 -9.80 -6.93 14.84
CA ILE A 391 -8.75 -6.55 13.88
C ILE A 391 -8.16 -5.23 14.34
N ALA A 392 -6.87 -5.21 14.65
CA ALA A 392 -6.18 -4.05 15.15
C ALA A 392 -6.44 -2.78 14.30
N HIS A 393 -6.76 -1.69 14.96
CA HIS A 393 -7.03 -0.37 14.39
C HIS A 393 -8.21 -0.31 13.39
N ARG A 394 -9.18 -1.23 13.47
CA ARG A 394 -10.39 -1.26 12.64
C ARG A 394 -11.64 -1.40 13.50
N LEU A 395 -12.09 -0.28 14.07
CA LEU A 395 -13.12 -0.24 15.10
C LEU A 395 -12.83 -1.23 16.25
N GLU A 396 -11.56 -1.33 16.62
CA GLU A 396 -11.11 -2.17 17.71
C GLU A 396 -11.57 -1.56 19.05
N VAL A 397 -12.37 -2.29 19.79
CA VAL A 397 -12.89 -1.84 21.10
C VAL A 397 -12.00 -2.41 22.19
N LYS A 398 -11.34 -1.54 22.93
CA LYS A 398 -10.46 -1.86 24.05
C LYS A 398 -11.07 -1.35 25.35
N ARG A 399 -11.49 -2.26 26.24
CA ARG A 399 -11.93 -1.91 27.58
C ARG A 399 -10.72 -1.80 28.50
N GLN A 400 -10.52 -0.64 29.11
CA GLN A 400 -9.41 -0.37 30.01
C GLN A 400 -9.82 -0.70 31.47
N GLY A 401 -8.82 -0.97 32.32
CA GLY A 401 -9.07 -1.35 33.71
C GLY A 401 -9.67 -0.24 34.58
N ASP A 402 -9.64 1.02 34.12
CA ASP A 402 -10.25 2.19 34.76
C ASP A 402 -11.73 2.42 34.36
N GLY A 403 -12.32 1.50 33.59
CA GLY A 403 -13.68 1.61 33.08
C GLY A 403 -13.80 2.39 31.76
N THR A 404 -12.71 2.95 31.22
CA THR A 404 -12.72 3.65 29.94
C THR A 404 -12.80 2.65 28.79
N THR A 405 -13.61 2.97 27.76
CA THR A 405 -13.65 2.23 26.51
C THR A 405 -12.98 3.05 25.41
N LEU A 406 -11.95 2.48 24.78
CA LEU A 406 -11.26 3.07 23.62
C LEU A 406 -11.73 2.39 22.34
N ILE A 407 -12.24 3.18 21.39
CA ILE A 407 -12.56 2.74 20.03
C ILE A 407 -11.40 3.16 19.11
N ASP A 408 -10.66 2.21 18.60
CA ASP A 408 -9.48 2.43 17.77
C ASP A 408 -9.79 2.11 16.29
N ASP A 409 -9.96 3.16 15.46
CA ASP A 409 -10.11 3.09 13.98
C ASP A 409 -9.02 3.88 13.27
N ALA A 410 -7.80 3.82 13.79
CA ALA A 410 -6.69 4.66 13.34
C ALA A 410 -6.04 4.18 12.03
N TYR A 411 -6.37 3.00 11.50
CA TYR A 411 -5.69 2.46 10.33
C TYR A 411 -5.92 3.28 9.05
N ASN A 412 -7.16 3.62 8.74
CA ASN A 412 -7.50 4.40 7.54
C ASN A 412 -8.83 5.12 7.75
N SER A 413 -8.76 6.27 8.40
CA SER A 413 -9.94 7.10 8.68
C SER A 413 -10.55 7.63 7.37
N ASN A 414 -11.87 7.49 7.26
CA ASN A 414 -12.68 8.05 6.19
C ASN A 414 -14.06 8.45 6.78
N PRO A 415 -14.86 9.30 6.11
CA PRO A 415 -16.11 9.79 6.66
C PRO A 415 -17.11 8.68 7.06
N VAL A 416 -17.15 7.58 6.29
CA VAL A 416 -18.05 6.45 6.56
C VAL A 416 -17.58 5.67 7.79
N GLY A 417 -16.29 5.38 7.90
CA GLY A 417 -15.71 4.72 9.08
C GLY A 417 -15.88 5.56 10.34
N PHE A 418 -15.67 6.89 10.24
CA PHE A 418 -15.88 7.79 11.37
C PHE A 418 -17.34 7.84 11.83
N ALA A 419 -18.30 7.91 10.90
CA ALA A 419 -19.71 7.81 11.22
C ALA A 419 -20.08 6.48 11.90
N SER A 420 -19.48 5.37 11.43
CA SER A 420 -19.64 4.05 12.06
C SER A 420 -19.08 4.00 13.49
N ALA A 421 -17.93 4.68 13.73
CA ALA A 421 -17.34 4.77 15.06
C ALA A 421 -18.22 5.58 16.02
N LEU A 422 -18.82 6.69 15.55
CA LEU A 422 -19.77 7.49 16.33
C LEU A 422 -21.04 6.70 16.65
N GLY A 423 -21.63 6.00 15.68
CA GLY A 423 -22.80 5.16 15.91
C GLY A 423 -22.53 3.99 16.87
N LEU A 424 -21.30 3.52 16.97
CA LEU A 424 -20.90 2.50 17.93
C LEU A 424 -20.92 3.03 19.38
N LEU A 425 -20.63 4.33 19.60
CA LEU A 425 -20.67 4.94 20.93
C LEU A 425 -22.09 4.89 21.55
N ASP A 426 -23.13 4.94 20.72
CA ASP A 426 -24.52 4.86 21.20
C ASP A 426 -24.91 3.43 21.65
N THR A 427 -24.09 2.43 21.27
CA THR A 427 -24.35 1.01 21.54
C THR A 427 -23.53 0.49 22.73
N LEU A 428 -22.37 1.08 22.99
CA LEU A 428 -21.43 0.69 24.05
C LEU A 428 -21.66 1.48 25.35
#